data_999c19e486d81be380ee4cb3544cacb1
#
_entry.id   999c19e486d81be380ee4cb3544cacb1
#
_cell.length_a   1.000
_cell.length_b   1.000
_cell.length_c   1.000
_cell.angle_alpha   90.00
_cell.angle_beta   90.00
_cell.angle_gamma   90.00
#
_symmetry.space_group_name_H-M   'P 1'
#
loop_
_entity.id
_entity.type
_entity.pdbx_description
1 polymer ?
#
loop_
_entity_poly.entity_id
_entity_poly.type
_entity_poly.pdbx_seq_one_letter_code
_entity_poly.pdbx_strand_id
1 'polypeptide(L)'
;MEQIITLKVDLEHPDEAKFAIDAAAEAYEESKKRWDSFELNEAKSRARDILYNLCNEGYSMIWTVTDGAVGLTIWLDFKEPSVGQCYMVEEGLYDIWVEKLVALCIATGRKVPKFITDKAGECW
;
A
#
# COMPACT_ATOMS: atom_id res chain seq x y z
N MET A 1 1.65 2.00 -17.78
CA MET A 1 2.13 3.17 -18.54
C MET A 1 3.64 3.15 -18.58
N GLU A 2 4.22 3.08 -19.76
CA GLU A 2 5.66 3.10 -19.90
C GLU A 2 6.19 4.53 -19.80
N GLN A 3 7.20 4.72 -18.97
CA GLN A 3 7.94 5.98 -18.94
C GLN A 3 9.08 5.91 -19.95
N ILE A 4 9.07 6.80 -20.90
CA ILE A 4 10.19 6.96 -21.82
C ILE A 4 11.16 7.96 -21.21
N ILE A 5 12.34 7.47 -20.83
CA ILE A 5 13.42 8.32 -20.32
C ILE A 5 14.39 8.56 -21.45
N THR A 6 14.47 9.82 -21.89
CA THR A 6 15.46 10.22 -22.89
C THR A 6 16.70 10.74 -22.19
N LEU A 7 17.81 10.03 -22.33
CA LEU A 7 19.11 10.43 -21.82
C LEU A 7 19.99 10.97 -22.94
N LYS A 8 20.51 12.18 -22.74
CA LYS A 8 21.61 12.68 -23.59
C LYS A 8 22.91 12.13 -23.02
N VAL A 9 23.55 11.25 -23.76
CA VAL A 9 24.80 10.62 -23.37
C VAL A 9 25.95 11.29 -24.13
N ASP A 10 26.93 11.81 -23.40
CA ASP A 10 28.17 12.29 -23.96
C ASP A 10 29.18 11.13 -24.05
N LEU A 11 29.45 10.67 -25.28
CA LEU A 11 30.36 9.54 -25.52
C LEU A 11 31.83 9.88 -25.25
N GLU A 12 32.18 11.16 -25.08
CA GLU A 12 33.53 11.57 -24.67
C GLU A 12 33.77 11.41 -23.18
N HIS A 13 32.68 11.22 -22.40
CA HIS A 13 32.72 11.04 -20.94
C HIS A 13 31.95 9.78 -20.52
N PRO A 14 32.48 8.58 -20.80
CA PRO A 14 31.77 7.31 -20.55
C PRO A 14 31.41 7.06 -19.08
N ASP A 15 32.17 7.60 -18.12
CA ASP A 15 31.88 7.46 -16.69
C ASP A 15 30.63 8.27 -16.29
N GLU A 16 30.46 9.48 -16.85
CA GLU A 16 29.26 10.29 -16.63
C GLU A 16 28.02 9.64 -17.28
N ALA A 17 28.18 9.05 -18.46
CA ALA A 17 27.12 8.33 -19.15
C ALA A 17 26.64 7.13 -18.33
N LYS A 18 27.56 6.36 -17.76
CA LYS A 18 27.25 5.21 -16.91
C LYS A 18 26.50 5.65 -15.66
N PHE A 19 26.95 6.71 -14.99
CA PHE A 19 26.27 7.26 -13.81
C PHE A 19 24.84 7.69 -14.11
N ALA A 20 24.61 8.36 -15.22
CA ALA A 20 23.27 8.81 -15.63
C ALA A 20 22.33 7.61 -15.92
N ILE A 21 22.84 6.53 -16.54
CA ILE A 21 22.08 5.31 -16.82
C ILE A 21 21.74 4.59 -15.51
N ASP A 22 22.69 4.45 -14.59
CA ASP A 22 22.48 3.82 -13.30
C ASP A 22 21.45 4.60 -12.45
N ALA A 23 21.53 5.93 -12.41
CA ALA A 23 20.57 6.79 -11.71
C ALA A 23 19.15 6.66 -12.28
N ALA A 24 19.01 6.59 -13.61
CA ALA A 24 17.73 6.40 -14.27
C ALA A 24 17.14 5.01 -13.98
N ALA A 25 17.98 3.97 -13.94
CA ALA A 25 17.55 2.62 -13.60
C ALA A 25 17.05 2.54 -12.14
N GLU A 26 17.74 3.16 -11.20
CA GLU A 26 17.32 3.24 -9.80
C GLU A 26 15.98 3.97 -9.65
N ALA A 27 15.81 5.11 -10.31
CA ALA A 27 14.57 5.86 -10.29
C ALA A 27 13.38 5.04 -10.86
N TYR A 28 13.61 4.25 -11.91
CA TYR A 28 12.61 3.36 -12.49
C TYR A 28 12.22 2.23 -11.53
N GLU A 29 13.20 1.59 -10.88
CA GLU A 29 12.93 0.54 -9.88
C GLU A 29 12.18 1.09 -8.66
N GLU A 30 12.51 2.28 -8.17
CA GLU A 30 11.79 2.94 -7.09
C GLU A 30 10.35 3.26 -7.47
N SER A 31 10.09 3.71 -8.71
CA SER A 31 8.74 4.02 -9.17
C SER A 31 7.85 2.77 -9.24
N LYS A 32 8.41 1.59 -9.52
CA LYS A 32 7.69 0.31 -9.50
C LYS A 32 7.25 -0.11 -8.10
N LYS A 33 7.93 0.35 -7.05
CA LYS A 33 7.64 0.02 -5.66
C LYS A 33 6.62 0.95 -5.01
N ARG A 34 6.05 1.88 -5.77
CA ARG A 34 5.02 2.80 -5.29
C ARG A 34 3.66 2.40 -5.83
N TRP A 35 2.63 2.78 -5.09
CA TRP A 35 1.25 2.61 -5.55
C TRP A 35 0.96 3.61 -6.67
N ASP A 36 0.32 3.16 -7.74
CA ASP A 36 -0.17 4.06 -8.77
C ASP A 36 -1.55 4.66 -8.38
N SER A 37 -2.03 5.62 -9.16
CA SER A 37 -3.30 6.30 -8.88
C SER A 37 -4.50 5.36 -8.91
N PHE A 38 -4.49 4.36 -9.79
CA PHE A 38 -5.55 3.36 -9.87
C PHE A 38 -5.57 2.49 -8.61
N GLU A 39 -4.40 2.03 -8.16
CA GLU A 39 -4.26 1.21 -6.96
C GLU A 39 -4.69 1.98 -5.70
N LEU A 40 -4.31 3.24 -5.57
CA LEU A 40 -4.72 4.09 -4.45
C LEU A 40 -6.23 4.33 -4.41
N ASN A 41 -6.83 4.62 -5.57
CA ASN A 41 -8.27 4.81 -5.67
C ASN A 41 -9.05 3.53 -5.38
N GLU A 42 -8.56 2.39 -5.86
CA GLU A 42 -9.15 1.08 -5.60
C GLU A 42 -9.09 0.73 -4.10
N ALA A 43 -7.95 0.95 -3.47
CA ALA A 43 -7.78 0.71 -2.04
C ALA A 43 -8.77 1.57 -1.22
N LYS A 44 -8.87 2.83 -1.53
CA LYS A 44 -9.78 3.77 -0.85
C LYS A 44 -11.25 3.37 -1.04
N SER A 45 -11.64 3.01 -2.25
CA SER A 45 -13.01 2.60 -2.57
C SER A 45 -13.38 1.33 -1.82
N ARG A 46 -12.54 0.31 -1.85
CA ARG A 46 -12.78 -0.96 -1.14
C ARG A 46 -12.81 -0.78 0.37
N ALA A 47 -11.90 0.02 0.92
CA ALA A 47 -11.88 0.31 2.35
C ALA A 47 -13.16 1.02 2.79
N ARG A 48 -13.63 2.00 2.03
CA ARG A 48 -14.88 2.71 2.32
C ARG A 48 -16.09 1.79 2.28
N ASP A 49 -16.16 0.86 1.33
CA ASP A 49 -17.25 -0.10 1.23
C ASP A 49 -17.29 -1.01 2.46
N ILE A 50 -16.16 -1.51 2.91
CA ILE A 50 -16.07 -2.34 4.12
C ILE A 50 -16.47 -1.53 5.35
N LEU A 51 -15.96 -0.31 5.49
CA LEU A 51 -16.31 0.59 6.59
C LEU A 51 -17.80 0.89 6.64
N TYR A 52 -18.41 1.15 5.50
CA TYR A 52 -19.84 1.39 5.39
C TYR A 52 -20.65 0.19 5.88
N ASN A 53 -20.27 -1.02 5.44
CA ASN A 53 -20.94 -2.25 5.87
C ASN A 53 -20.80 -2.49 7.37
N LEU A 54 -19.59 -2.27 7.93
CA LEU A 54 -19.35 -2.42 9.36
C LEU A 54 -20.18 -1.44 10.19
N CYS A 55 -20.28 -0.18 9.75
CA CYS A 55 -21.11 0.82 10.41
C CYS A 55 -22.61 0.44 10.38
N ASN A 56 -23.08 -0.06 9.24
CA ASN A 56 -24.46 -0.50 9.11
C ASN A 56 -24.79 -1.72 9.97
N GLU A 57 -23.84 -2.60 10.18
CA GLU A 57 -23.97 -3.78 11.04
C GLU A 57 -23.82 -3.46 12.53
N GLY A 58 -23.48 -2.21 12.88
CA GLY A 58 -23.36 -1.77 14.26
C GLY A 58 -22.02 -2.03 14.93
N TYR A 59 -20.98 -2.32 14.15
CA TYR A 59 -19.64 -2.52 14.72
C TYR A 59 -19.06 -1.24 15.32
N SER A 60 -18.41 -1.40 16.46
CA SER A 60 -17.51 -0.40 17.02
C SER A 60 -16.09 -0.70 16.57
N MET A 61 -15.25 0.31 16.47
CA MET A 61 -13.87 0.13 16.00
C MET A 61 -12.90 1.10 16.66
N ILE A 62 -11.68 0.62 16.85
CA ILE A 62 -10.55 1.43 17.31
C ILE A 62 -9.40 1.24 16.32
N TRP A 63 -8.87 2.36 15.84
CA TRP A 63 -7.70 2.40 14.97
C TRP A 63 -6.45 2.79 15.74
N THR A 64 -5.34 2.14 15.44
CA THR A 64 -3.99 2.54 15.86
C THR A 64 -3.18 2.81 14.60
N VAL A 65 -2.72 4.03 14.41
CA VAL A 65 -2.01 4.44 13.19
C VAL A 65 -0.66 5.01 13.56
N THR A 66 0.39 4.43 12.95
CA THR A 66 1.77 4.91 13.02
C THR A 66 2.34 4.88 11.60
N ASP A 67 3.53 5.43 11.39
CA ASP A 67 4.19 5.39 10.08
C ASP A 67 4.44 3.93 9.67
N GLY A 68 3.81 3.50 8.57
CA GLY A 68 3.97 2.16 8.03
C GLY A 68 3.21 1.05 8.76
N ALA A 69 2.49 1.38 9.84
CA ALA A 69 1.73 0.38 10.59
C ALA A 69 0.33 0.87 10.92
N VAL A 70 -0.66 0.04 10.66
CA VAL A 70 -2.06 0.28 11.00
C VAL A 70 -2.63 -0.93 11.72
N GLY A 71 -3.22 -0.70 12.87
CA GLY A 71 -3.97 -1.70 13.63
C GLY A 71 -5.44 -1.33 13.70
N LEU A 72 -6.30 -2.33 13.65
CA LEU A 72 -7.75 -2.17 13.77
C LEU A 72 -8.30 -3.25 14.71
N THR A 73 -9.10 -2.82 15.67
CA THR A 73 -9.92 -3.72 16.48
C THR A 73 -11.39 -3.38 16.23
N ILE A 74 -12.17 -4.37 15.86
CA ILE A 74 -13.61 -4.23 15.65
C ILE A 74 -14.37 -5.19 16.56
N TRP A 75 -15.53 -4.80 17.01
CA TRP A 75 -16.39 -5.66 17.84
C TRP A 75 -17.87 -5.28 17.72
N LEU A 76 -18.70 -6.28 17.97
CA LEU A 76 -20.11 -6.10 18.27
C LEU A 76 -20.32 -6.31 19.76
N ASP A 77 -21.34 -5.66 20.33
CA ASP A 77 -21.67 -5.83 21.73
C ASP A 77 -21.88 -7.31 22.07
N PHE A 78 -21.29 -7.77 23.18
CA PHE A 78 -21.36 -9.14 23.68
C PHE A 78 -20.69 -10.20 22.81
N LYS A 79 -19.85 -9.81 21.85
CA LYS A 79 -19.06 -10.72 21.01
C LYS A 79 -17.56 -10.42 21.15
N GLU A 80 -16.74 -11.43 20.85
CA GLU A 80 -15.29 -11.29 20.86
C GLU A 80 -14.81 -10.32 19.78
N PRO A 81 -13.83 -9.44 20.09
CA PRO A 81 -13.24 -8.55 19.12
C PRO A 81 -12.46 -9.28 18.04
N SER A 82 -12.45 -8.71 16.84
CA SER A 82 -11.55 -9.12 15.76
C SER A 82 -10.48 -8.06 15.53
N VAL A 83 -9.26 -8.50 15.26
CA VAL A 83 -8.10 -7.62 15.07
C VAL A 83 -7.51 -7.82 13.69
N GLY A 84 -7.17 -6.72 13.04
CA GLY A 84 -6.41 -6.71 11.80
C GLY A 84 -5.23 -5.77 11.92
N GLN A 85 -4.11 -6.13 11.29
CA GLN A 85 -2.89 -5.35 11.32
C GLN A 85 -2.26 -5.31 9.95
N CYS A 86 -1.59 -4.20 9.64
CA CYS A 86 -0.76 -4.06 8.44
C CYS A 86 0.58 -3.44 8.84
N TYR A 87 1.66 -4.04 8.37
CA TYR A 87 3.02 -3.51 8.51
C TYR A 87 3.64 -3.37 7.13
N MET A 88 3.94 -2.15 6.73
CA MET A 88 4.69 -1.88 5.50
C MET A 88 6.17 -1.72 5.83
N VAL A 89 7.01 -2.57 5.25
CA VAL A 89 8.46 -2.52 5.46
C VAL A 89 9.11 -1.42 4.61
N GLU A 90 8.62 -1.24 3.38
CA GLU A 90 9.15 -0.26 2.44
C GLU A 90 8.43 1.08 2.57
N GLU A 91 9.16 2.14 2.90
CA GLU A 91 8.63 3.49 3.07
C GLU A 91 7.88 4.01 1.83
N GLY A 92 8.35 3.64 0.63
CA GLY A 92 7.68 4.01 -0.62
C GLY A 92 6.28 3.43 -0.80
N LEU A 93 5.90 2.42 -0.01
CA LEU A 93 4.58 1.79 -0.02
C LEU A 93 3.66 2.28 1.10
N TYR A 94 4.10 3.23 1.92
CA TYR A 94 3.27 3.80 2.98
C TYR A 94 2.11 4.59 2.36
N ASP A 95 0.90 4.13 2.60
CA ASP A 95 -0.33 4.82 2.25
C ASP A 95 -1.42 4.42 3.23
N ILE A 96 -2.05 5.42 3.81
CA ILE A 96 -3.04 5.18 4.88
C ILE A 96 -4.25 4.35 4.41
N TRP A 97 -4.70 4.52 3.18
CA TRP A 97 -5.85 3.78 2.69
C TRP A 97 -5.52 2.33 2.34
N VAL A 98 -4.33 2.09 1.78
CA VAL A 98 -3.84 0.72 1.52
C VAL A 98 -3.68 -0.02 2.84
N GLU A 99 -3.03 0.59 3.81
CA GLU A 99 -2.81 -0.01 5.13
C GLU A 99 -4.13 -0.25 5.87
N LYS A 100 -5.07 0.69 5.83
CA LYS A 100 -6.41 0.51 6.39
C LYS A 100 -7.16 -0.62 5.70
N LEU A 101 -7.08 -0.73 4.38
CA LEU A 101 -7.73 -1.81 3.64
C LEU A 101 -7.20 -3.17 4.08
N VAL A 102 -5.88 -3.32 4.21
CA VAL A 102 -5.27 -4.57 4.69
C VAL A 102 -5.79 -4.92 6.08
N ALA A 103 -5.74 -3.97 7.01
CA ALA A 103 -6.24 -4.19 8.37
C ALA A 103 -7.74 -4.54 8.41
N LEU A 104 -8.56 -3.89 7.60
CA LEU A 104 -9.98 -4.19 7.45
C LEU A 104 -10.23 -5.60 6.90
N CYS A 105 -9.48 -6.00 5.87
CA CYS A 105 -9.60 -7.34 5.30
C CYS A 105 -9.30 -8.41 6.34
N ILE A 106 -8.21 -8.25 7.10
CA ILE A 106 -7.80 -9.21 8.11
C ILE A 106 -8.81 -9.27 9.26
N ALA A 107 -9.22 -8.13 9.78
CA ALA A 107 -10.19 -8.06 10.88
C ALA A 107 -11.57 -8.66 10.50
N THR A 108 -11.95 -8.58 9.24
CA THR A 108 -13.23 -9.10 8.74
C THR A 108 -13.14 -10.48 8.09
N GLY A 109 -11.96 -11.10 8.07
CA GLY A 109 -11.74 -12.40 7.44
C GLY A 109 -11.81 -12.37 5.91
N ARG A 110 -11.63 -11.20 5.29
CA ARG A 110 -11.58 -11.05 3.83
C ARG A 110 -10.15 -11.26 3.33
N LYS A 111 -10.04 -11.73 2.10
CA LYS A 111 -8.75 -11.87 1.44
C LYS A 111 -8.21 -10.49 1.04
N VAL A 112 -6.93 -10.23 1.34
CA VAL A 112 -6.25 -9.01 0.89
C VAL A 112 -6.13 -9.02 -0.63
N PRO A 113 -6.46 -7.90 -1.32
CA PRO A 113 -6.39 -7.83 -2.78
C PRO A 113 -5.00 -8.15 -3.33
N LYS A 114 -4.96 -8.84 -4.45
CA LYS A 114 -3.73 -9.29 -5.08
C LYS A 114 -2.79 -8.14 -5.44
N PHE A 115 -3.29 -7.00 -5.87
CA PHE A 115 -2.44 -5.86 -6.22
C PHE A 115 -1.61 -5.35 -5.02
N ILE A 116 -2.08 -5.57 -3.81
CA ILE A 116 -1.35 -5.23 -2.58
C ILE A 116 -0.29 -6.28 -2.29
N THR A 117 -0.67 -7.56 -2.29
CA THR A 117 0.27 -8.66 -2.00
C THR A 117 1.35 -8.81 -3.07
N ASP A 118 1.04 -8.51 -4.32
CA ASP A 118 2.01 -8.55 -5.43
C ASP A 118 3.14 -7.51 -5.24
N LYS A 119 2.83 -6.36 -4.67
CA LYS A 119 3.78 -5.27 -4.48
C LYS A 119 4.42 -5.24 -3.09
N ALA A 120 3.64 -5.47 -2.06
CA ALA A 120 4.07 -5.39 -0.66
C ALA A 120 4.34 -6.74 -0.01
N GLY A 121 3.96 -7.85 -0.65
CA GLY A 121 3.98 -9.16 -0.02
C GLY A 121 2.91 -9.28 1.07
N GLU A 122 3.11 -10.21 2.00
CA GLU A 122 2.27 -10.31 3.19
C GLU A 122 2.76 -9.28 4.21
N CYS A 123 1.95 -8.25 4.44
CA CYS A 123 2.27 -7.12 5.33
C CYS A 123 1.46 -7.15 6.63
N TRP A 124 1.23 -8.34 7.13
CA TRP A 124 0.50 -8.57 8.37
C TRP A 124 1.09 -9.72 9.19
#